data_f9ea2fdf0b7ddf4df0c35e362a50a5d4
#
_entry.id   f9ea2fdf0b7ddf4df0c35e362a50a5d4
#
_cell.length_a   1.000
_cell.length_b   1.000
_cell.length_c   1.000
_cell.angle_alpha   90.00
_cell.angle_beta   90.00
_cell.angle_gamma   90.00
#
_symmetry.space_group_name_H-M   'P 1'
#
loop_
_entity.id
_entity.type
_entity.pdbx_description
1 polymer ?
#
loop_
_entity_poly.entity_id
_entity_poly.type
_entity_poly.pdbx_seq_one_letter_code
_entity_poly.pdbx_strand_id
1 'polypeptide(L)'
;MKKILIINGHPNPDSFNFGIAESYKKGAETSGAIIESITVASLNFNPNLKFGYQKRTDLEPDLVESWEKIKRADHLVWVHPVWWGGLPAITKGFIDRLFLPGMAFQYRENSVWWDKLLKGKTAHIITTLDQPSWYYRFFY
;
A
#
# COMPACT_ATOMS: atom_id res chain seq x y z
N MET A 1 11.81 -16.74 9.42
CA MET A 1 12.31 -15.60 8.59
C MET A 1 11.17 -14.60 8.43
N LYS A 2 11.46 -13.31 8.55
CA LYS A 2 10.45 -12.25 8.40
C LYS A 2 10.06 -12.09 6.91
N LYS A 3 8.76 -12.03 6.63
CA LYS A 3 8.23 -11.80 5.28
C LYS A 3 7.96 -10.31 5.11
N ILE A 4 8.63 -9.67 4.15
CA ILE A 4 8.52 -8.25 3.88
C ILE A 4 7.90 -8.06 2.49
N LEU A 5 6.85 -7.26 2.41
CA LEU A 5 6.23 -6.87 1.15
C LEU A 5 6.54 -5.41 0.87
N ILE A 6 7.21 -5.14 -0.24
CA ILE A 6 7.51 -3.79 -0.73
C ILE A 6 6.45 -3.40 -1.76
N ILE A 7 5.75 -2.31 -1.52
CA ILE A 7 4.69 -1.78 -2.39
C ILE A 7 5.16 -0.44 -2.95
N ASN A 8 5.49 -0.42 -4.24
CA ASN A 8 5.89 0.79 -4.95
C ASN A 8 4.66 1.43 -5.61
N GLY A 9 4.29 2.61 -5.12
CA GLY A 9 3.13 3.37 -5.57
C GLY A 9 3.45 4.44 -6.63
N HIS A 10 4.69 4.54 -7.14
CA HIS A 10 5.01 5.50 -8.20
C HIS A 10 4.56 4.97 -9.57
N PRO A 11 3.87 5.77 -10.42
CA PRO A 11 3.41 5.32 -11.74
C PRO A 11 4.52 5.14 -12.78
N ASN A 12 5.68 5.79 -12.61
CA ASN A 12 6.81 5.68 -13.53
C ASN A 12 7.88 4.72 -12.98
N PRO A 13 8.26 3.64 -13.72
CA PRO A 13 9.30 2.70 -13.31
C PRO A 13 10.71 3.30 -13.21
N ASP A 14 10.99 4.39 -13.93
CA ASP A 14 12.29 5.06 -13.91
C ASP A 14 12.40 6.12 -12.80
N SER A 15 11.47 6.13 -11.86
CA SER A 15 11.44 7.12 -10.79
C SER A 15 12.46 6.83 -9.69
N PHE A 16 12.84 7.88 -8.97
CA PHE A 16 13.67 7.75 -7.76
C PHE A 16 13.07 6.79 -6.72
N ASN A 17 11.73 6.70 -6.65
CA ASN A 17 11.04 5.78 -5.76
C ASN A 17 11.34 4.30 -6.08
N PHE A 18 11.56 3.94 -7.34
CA PHE A 18 12.02 2.60 -7.70
C PHE A 18 13.42 2.34 -7.19
N GLY A 19 14.33 3.29 -7.29
CA GLY A 19 15.67 3.18 -6.71
C GLY A 19 15.65 2.98 -5.19
N ILE A 20 14.77 3.69 -4.49
CA ILE A 20 14.55 3.51 -3.04
C ILE A 20 14.02 2.09 -2.74
N ALA A 21 13.00 1.64 -3.46
CA ALA A 21 12.42 0.31 -3.26
C ALA A 21 13.45 -0.82 -3.47
N GLU A 22 14.26 -0.71 -4.54
CA GLU A 22 15.34 -1.66 -4.82
C GLU A 22 16.46 -1.62 -3.77
N SER A 23 16.82 -0.44 -3.28
CA SER A 23 17.80 -0.30 -2.21
C SER A 23 17.32 -0.92 -0.89
N TYR A 24 16.03 -0.70 -0.56
CA TYR A 24 15.40 -1.34 0.60
C TYR A 24 15.38 -2.86 0.47
N LYS A 25 14.99 -3.37 -0.71
CA LYS A 25 14.98 -4.79 -1.04
C LYS A 25 16.35 -5.43 -0.79
N LYS A 26 17.40 -4.87 -1.39
CA LYS A 26 18.79 -5.37 -1.21
C LYS A 26 19.21 -5.42 0.27
N GLY A 27 18.92 -4.34 1.02
CA GLY A 27 19.24 -4.31 2.45
C GLY A 27 18.46 -5.35 3.26
N ALA A 28 17.20 -5.57 2.94
CA ALA A 28 16.37 -6.56 3.63
C ALA A 28 16.78 -8.01 3.28
N GLU A 29 17.17 -8.29 2.03
CA GLU A 29 17.68 -9.58 1.60
C GLU A 29 18.97 -9.97 2.34
N THR A 30 19.88 -9.01 2.54
CA THR A 30 21.14 -9.26 3.32
C THR A 30 20.86 -9.60 4.78
N SER A 31 19.71 -9.21 5.32
CA SER A 31 19.28 -9.58 6.67
C SER A 31 18.59 -10.94 6.77
N GLY A 32 18.46 -11.67 5.65
CA GLY A 32 17.81 -12.98 5.58
C GLY A 32 16.29 -12.93 5.56
N ALA A 33 15.68 -11.78 5.24
CA ALA A 33 14.23 -11.68 5.07
C ALA A 33 13.77 -12.28 3.73
N ILE A 34 12.53 -12.77 3.71
CA ILE A 34 11.85 -13.16 2.45
C ILE A 34 11.15 -11.93 1.90
N ILE A 35 11.51 -11.53 0.67
CA ILE A 35 11.00 -10.31 0.05
C ILE A 35 10.05 -10.64 -1.08
N GLU A 36 8.89 -9.99 -1.06
CA GLU A 36 7.96 -9.89 -2.18
C GLU A 36 7.78 -8.42 -2.56
N SER A 37 7.36 -8.17 -3.79
CA SER A 37 7.14 -6.82 -4.28
C SER A 37 5.81 -6.71 -5.02
N ILE A 38 5.22 -5.50 -4.96
CA ILE A 38 4.09 -5.06 -5.78
C ILE A 38 4.48 -3.73 -6.40
N THR A 39 4.43 -3.63 -7.72
CA THR A 39 4.51 -2.38 -8.47
C THR A 39 3.09 -2.01 -8.88
N VAL A 40 2.50 -1.03 -8.19
CA VAL A 40 1.08 -0.69 -8.39
C VAL A 40 0.77 -0.29 -9.83
N ALA A 41 1.71 0.40 -10.48
CA ALA A 41 1.57 0.85 -11.87
C ALA A 41 1.53 -0.28 -12.90
N SER A 42 2.04 -1.47 -12.58
CA SER A 42 2.05 -2.62 -13.49
C SER A 42 0.82 -3.52 -13.34
N LEU A 43 -0.04 -3.26 -12.38
CA LEU A 43 -1.25 -4.04 -12.13
C LEU A 43 -2.36 -3.65 -13.10
N ASN A 44 -3.06 -4.67 -13.60
CA ASN A 44 -4.24 -4.47 -14.45
C ASN A 44 -5.51 -4.45 -13.58
N PHE A 45 -5.96 -3.27 -13.18
CA PHE A 45 -7.16 -3.08 -12.39
C PHE A 45 -7.81 -1.71 -12.64
N ASN A 46 -9.10 -1.60 -12.34
CA ASN A 46 -9.78 -0.31 -12.32
C ASN A 46 -9.60 0.36 -10.94
N PRO A 47 -8.93 1.53 -10.85
CA PRO A 47 -8.70 2.19 -9.58
C PRO A 47 -9.95 2.81 -8.95
N ASN A 48 -11.06 2.90 -9.70
CA ASN A 48 -12.28 3.53 -9.22
C ASN A 48 -13.09 2.59 -8.35
N LEU A 49 -13.38 2.99 -7.12
CA LEU A 49 -14.37 2.34 -6.26
C LEU A 49 -15.78 2.85 -6.63
N LYS A 50 -16.26 2.45 -7.81
CA LYS A 50 -17.46 3.00 -8.48
C LYS A 50 -18.70 3.10 -7.59
N PHE A 51 -18.91 2.13 -6.71
CA PHE A 51 -20.10 2.06 -5.86
C PHE A 51 -19.82 2.43 -4.39
N GLY A 52 -18.60 2.89 -4.08
CA GLY A 52 -18.18 3.11 -2.70
C GLY A 52 -18.35 1.82 -1.87
N TYR A 53 -18.91 1.96 -0.68
CA TYR A 53 -19.17 0.81 0.20
C TYR A 53 -20.61 0.26 0.08
N GLN A 54 -21.44 0.83 -0.82
CA GLN A 54 -22.81 0.41 -0.98
C GLN A 54 -22.94 -0.95 -1.69
N LYS A 55 -22.03 -1.22 -2.62
CA LYS A 55 -22.01 -2.48 -3.35
C LYS A 55 -20.56 -2.95 -3.53
N ARG A 56 -20.33 -4.22 -3.22
CA ARG A 56 -19.01 -4.83 -3.44
C ARG A 56 -18.68 -4.85 -4.92
N THR A 57 -17.49 -4.40 -5.26
CA THR A 57 -16.89 -4.55 -6.58
C THR A 57 -15.92 -5.72 -6.52
N ASP A 58 -16.06 -6.69 -7.43
CA ASP A 58 -15.15 -7.82 -7.49
C ASP A 58 -13.72 -7.34 -7.75
N LEU A 59 -12.77 -8.06 -7.19
CA LEU A 59 -11.36 -7.77 -7.38
C LEU A 59 -10.88 -8.43 -8.67
N GLU A 60 -10.13 -7.70 -9.45
CA GLU A 60 -9.38 -8.22 -10.58
C GLU A 60 -8.29 -9.19 -10.10
N PRO A 61 -7.84 -10.15 -10.94
CA PRO A 61 -6.84 -11.15 -10.55
C PRO A 61 -5.59 -10.55 -9.90
N ASP A 62 -5.09 -9.44 -10.43
CA ASP A 62 -3.90 -8.76 -9.89
C ASP A 62 -4.13 -8.19 -8.49
N LEU A 63 -5.34 -7.71 -8.20
CA LEU A 63 -5.71 -7.27 -6.86
C LEU A 63 -5.89 -8.44 -5.89
N VAL A 64 -6.42 -9.58 -6.36
CA VAL A 64 -6.52 -10.81 -5.57
C VAL A 64 -5.13 -11.28 -5.17
N GLU A 65 -4.19 -11.37 -6.12
CA GLU A 65 -2.81 -11.75 -5.84
C GLU A 65 -2.13 -10.77 -4.88
N SER A 66 -2.32 -9.46 -5.11
CA SER A 66 -1.78 -8.42 -4.24
C SER A 66 -2.31 -8.54 -2.80
N TRP A 67 -3.60 -8.85 -2.64
CA TRP A 67 -4.19 -9.07 -1.33
C TRP A 67 -3.59 -10.30 -0.62
N GLU A 68 -3.37 -11.39 -1.34
CA GLU A 68 -2.71 -12.58 -0.77
C GLU A 68 -1.27 -12.25 -0.31
N LYS A 69 -0.51 -11.45 -1.07
CA LYS A 69 0.81 -10.94 -0.65
C LYS A 69 0.70 -10.10 0.64
N ILE A 70 -0.27 -9.19 0.72
CA ILE A 70 -0.51 -8.36 1.91
C ILE A 70 -0.84 -9.24 3.12
N LYS A 71 -1.71 -10.24 2.97
CA LYS A 71 -2.10 -11.13 4.08
C LYS A 71 -0.94 -11.92 4.66
N ARG A 72 -0.05 -12.46 3.80
CA ARG A 72 1.07 -13.30 4.26
C ARG A 72 2.31 -12.53 4.71
N ALA A 73 2.41 -11.22 4.45
CA ALA A 73 3.51 -10.40 4.91
C ALA A 73 3.44 -10.11 6.41
N ASP A 74 4.60 -10.08 7.07
CA ASP A 74 4.75 -9.64 8.47
C ASP A 74 4.99 -8.13 8.55
N HIS A 75 5.57 -7.57 7.48
CA HIS A 75 5.96 -6.16 7.38
C HIS A 75 5.66 -5.61 5.99
N LEU A 76 5.02 -4.45 5.94
CA LEU A 76 4.69 -3.74 4.71
C LEU A 76 5.59 -2.52 4.55
N VAL A 77 6.17 -2.34 3.38
CA VAL A 77 6.96 -1.15 3.04
C VAL A 77 6.27 -0.44 1.89
N TRP A 78 5.79 0.76 2.16
CA TRP A 78 5.16 1.61 1.16
C TRP A 78 6.15 2.65 0.67
N VAL A 79 6.39 2.71 -0.64
CA VAL A 79 7.26 3.70 -1.27
C VAL A 79 6.46 4.47 -2.30
N HIS A 80 6.27 5.77 -2.10
CA HIS A 80 5.47 6.59 -3.01
C HIS A 80 5.84 8.08 -2.92
N PRO A 81 5.60 8.88 -3.97
CA PRO A 81 5.72 10.33 -3.87
C PRO A 81 4.50 10.93 -3.18
N VAL A 82 4.65 12.15 -2.69
CA VAL A 82 3.52 12.98 -2.26
C VAL A 82 3.23 14.00 -3.36
N TRP A 83 2.04 13.93 -3.95
CA TRP A 83 1.56 14.86 -4.95
C TRP A 83 0.31 15.57 -4.43
N TRP A 84 0.35 16.89 -4.39
CA TRP A 84 -0.76 17.69 -3.86
C TRP A 84 -1.20 17.25 -2.45
N GLY A 85 -0.24 16.98 -1.57
CA GLY A 85 -0.50 16.53 -0.20
C GLY A 85 -1.03 15.11 -0.06
N GLY A 86 -1.08 14.32 -1.14
CA GLY A 86 -1.66 12.99 -1.15
C GLY A 86 -0.87 11.94 -1.94
N LEU A 87 -1.43 10.75 -2.01
CA LEU A 87 -0.92 9.63 -2.79
C LEU A 87 -1.15 9.86 -4.30
N PRO A 88 -0.31 9.30 -5.19
CA PRO A 88 -0.65 9.19 -6.59
C PRO A 88 -2.02 8.51 -6.78
N ALA A 89 -2.80 8.96 -7.78
CA ALA A 89 -4.16 8.47 -8.00
C ALA A 89 -4.25 6.93 -8.11
N ILE A 90 -3.29 6.31 -8.82
CA ILE A 90 -3.25 4.84 -8.96
C ILE A 90 -3.03 4.14 -7.60
N THR A 91 -2.18 4.69 -6.74
CA THR A 91 -1.91 4.15 -5.40
C THR A 91 -3.10 4.35 -4.47
N LYS A 92 -3.75 5.52 -4.55
CA LYS A 92 -5.00 5.75 -3.81
C LYS A 92 -6.08 4.76 -4.25
N GLY A 93 -6.25 4.55 -5.56
CA GLY A 93 -7.19 3.57 -6.10
C GLY A 93 -6.88 2.14 -5.65
N PHE A 94 -5.61 1.75 -5.62
CA PHE A 94 -5.18 0.45 -5.09
C PHE A 94 -5.61 0.26 -3.63
N ILE A 95 -5.40 1.27 -2.79
CA ILE A 95 -5.84 1.25 -1.39
C ILE A 95 -7.36 1.18 -1.30
N ASP A 96 -8.08 2.02 -2.04
CA ASP A 96 -9.54 2.06 -2.01
C ASP A 96 -10.19 0.74 -2.44
N ARG A 97 -9.54 0.01 -3.37
CA ARG A 97 -10.03 -1.28 -3.86
C ARG A 97 -9.72 -2.46 -2.94
N LEU A 98 -8.66 -2.38 -2.12
CA LEU A 98 -8.21 -3.50 -1.28
C LEU A 98 -8.53 -3.34 0.21
N PHE A 99 -8.48 -2.11 0.74
CA PHE A 99 -8.64 -1.91 2.19
C PHE A 99 -10.10 -1.68 2.57
N LEU A 100 -10.95 -2.63 2.16
CA LEU A 100 -12.39 -2.60 2.33
C LEU A 100 -12.85 -3.32 3.62
N PRO A 101 -14.10 -3.08 4.06
CA PRO A 101 -14.73 -3.90 5.11
C PRO A 101 -14.73 -5.39 4.74
N GLY A 102 -14.44 -6.25 5.70
CA GLY A 102 -14.27 -7.69 5.50
C GLY A 102 -12.88 -8.09 4.95
N MET A 103 -12.03 -7.11 4.63
CA MET A 103 -10.64 -7.32 4.21
C MET A 103 -9.65 -6.73 5.22
N ALA A 104 -9.48 -5.43 5.26
CA ALA A 104 -8.55 -4.77 6.18
C ALA A 104 -9.16 -4.51 7.57
N PHE A 105 -10.46 -4.35 7.64
CA PHE A 105 -11.20 -4.12 8.87
C PHE A 105 -12.62 -4.70 8.77
N GLN A 106 -13.30 -4.82 9.90
CA GLN A 106 -14.69 -5.28 10.00
C GLN A 106 -15.45 -4.41 11.00
N TYR A 107 -16.59 -3.87 10.61
CA TYR A 107 -17.49 -3.17 11.51
C TYR A 107 -18.08 -4.16 12.51
N ARG A 108 -18.18 -3.75 13.78
CA ARG A 108 -18.87 -4.51 14.82
C ARG A 108 -20.37 -4.18 14.79
N GLU A 109 -21.20 -5.19 14.95
CA GLU A 109 -22.63 -5.00 15.05
C GLU A 109 -22.99 -4.10 16.24
N ASN A 110 -23.92 -3.17 16.02
CA ASN A 110 -24.43 -2.22 17.02
C ASN A 110 -23.33 -1.40 17.74
N SER A 111 -22.21 -1.09 17.07
CA SER A 111 -21.09 -0.38 17.63
C SER A 111 -20.52 0.64 16.63
N VAL A 112 -19.96 1.73 17.15
CA VAL A 112 -19.14 2.68 16.36
C VAL A 112 -17.71 2.18 16.15
N TRP A 113 -17.33 1.03 16.72
CA TRP A 113 -16.00 0.47 16.64
C TRP A 113 -15.89 -0.59 15.54
N TRP A 114 -14.66 -0.84 15.14
CA TRP A 114 -14.31 -1.86 14.16
C TRP A 114 -13.13 -2.72 14.61
N ASP A 115 -13.02 -3.92 14.08
CA ASP A 115 -11.89 -4.81 14.26
C ASP A 115 -10.88 -4.64 13.13
N LYS A 116 -9.59 -4.64 13.48
CA LYS A 116 -8.48 -4.54 12.55
C LYS A 116 -8.06 -5.93 12.10
N LEU A 117 -8.29 -6.28 10.84
CA LEU A 117 -8.00 -7.63 10.31
C LEU A 117 -6.51 -7.82 9.93
N LEU A 118 -5.76 -6.74 9.79
CA LEU A 118 -4.31 -6.76 9.55
C LEU A 118 -3.49 -6.57 10.84
N LYS A 119 -4.09 -6.87 12.00
CA LYS A 119 -3.43 -6.76 13.30
C LYS A 119 -2.18 -7.64 13.38
N GLY A 120 -1.12 -7.12 14.02
CA GLY A 120 0.16 -7.82 14.19
C GLY A 120 1.19 -7.52 13.10
N LYS A 121 0.78 -6.87 12.00
CA LYS A 121 1.71 -6.39 10.97
C LYS A 121 2.34 -5.06 11.37
N THR A 122 3.57 -4.86 10.95
CA THR A 122 4.26 -3.56 11.05
C THR A 122 4.35 -2.92 9.69
N ALA A 123 4.53 -1.60 9.62
CA ALA A 123 4.68 -0.90 8.35
C ALA A 123 5.77 0.16 8.40
N HIS A 124 6.43 0.36 7.25
CA HIS A 124 7.33 1.46 6.96
C HIS A 124 6.75 2.25 5.78
N ILE A 125 6.62 3.56 5.93
CA ILE A 125 6.17 4.43 4.86
C ILE A 125 7.32 5.34 4.47
N ILE A 126 7.77 5.25 3.23
CA ILE A 126 8.86 6.03 2.67
C ILE A 126 8.26 6.93 1.60
N THR A 127 8.34 8.23 1.82
CA THR A 127 7.76 9.22 0.89
C THR A 127 8.84 10.12 0.32
N THR A 128 8.69 10.47 -0.95
CA THR A 128 9.49 11.53 -1.59
C THR A 128 8.66 12.79 -1.71
N LEU A 129 9.27 13.92 -1.43
CA LEU A 129 8.65 15.23 -1.39
C LEU A 129 9.53 16.21 -2.18
N ASP A 130 8.93 17.18 -2.81
CA ASP A 130 9.60 18.30 -3.48
C ASP A 130 9.81 19.51 -2.54
N GLN A 131 9.15 19.51 -1.39
CA GLN A 131 9.27 20.53 -0.34
C GLN A 131 9.95 19.95 0.92
N PRO A 132 10.58 20.78 1.75
CA PRO A 132 11.15 20.33 3.00
C PRO A 132 10.11 19.67 3.92
N SER A 133 10.48 18.63 4.66
CA SER A 133 9.56 17.87 5.54
C SER A 133 8.86 18.74 6.59
N TRP A 134 9.51 19.80 7.07
CA TRP A 134 8.89 20.75 8.01
C TRP A 134 7.70 21.49 7.40
N TYR A 135 7.71 21.77 6.08
CA TYR A 135 6.59 22.42 5.39
C TYR A 135 5.32 21.56 5.49
N TYR A 136 5.44 20.26 5.21
CA TYR A 136 4.30 19.34 5.34
C TYR A 136 3.82 19.17 6.78
N ARG A 137 4.72 19.32 7.76
CA ARG A 137 4.36 19.21 9.18
C ARG A 137 3.53 20.38 9.70
N PHE A 138 3.69 21.56 9.12
CA PHE A 138 3.04 22.79 9.61
C PHE A 138 1.90 23.30 8.73
N PHE A 139 1.84 22.89 7.44
CA PHE A 139 0.90 23.43 6.46
C PHE A 139 -0.05 22.37 5.87
N TYR A 140 0.17 21.11 6.12
CA TYR A 140 -0.67 19.97 5.77
C TYR A 140 -0.92 19.10 7.01
#